data_53b4d74cb291fa1dc1425594470e68ad
#
_entry.id   53b4d74cb291fa1dc1425594470e68ad
#
_cell.length_a   1.000
_cell.length_b   1.000
_cell.length_c   1.000
_cell.angle_alpha   90.00
_cell.angle_beta   90.00
_cell.angle_gamma   90.00
#
_symmetry.space_group_name_H-M   'P 1'
#
loop_
_entity.id
_entity.type
_entity.pdbx_description
1 polymer ?
#
loop_
_entity_poly.entity_id
_entity_poly.type
_entity_poly.pdbx_seq_one_letter_code
_entity_poly.pdbx_strand_id
1 'polypeptide(L)'
;MARIVVVDDSKLMRHILRHFLEEAGHEVDEWSEVSASEIPARLAASAPDLLITDYQMPGCNGLTVARMARKARPDLPILVLTATHDPAVLEALRKQEVSDVLHKPLKGGDLIEAVRPLL
;
A
#
# COMPACT_ATOMS: atom_id res chain seq x y z
N MET A 1 16.11 8.49 -0.77
CA MET A 1 14.95 8.44 -1.69
C MET A 1 14.54 6.99 -1.92
N ALA A 2 13.26 6.72 -1.80
CA ALA A 2 12.73 5.38 -2.01
C ALA A 2 11.74 5.38 -3.17
N ARG A 3 11.52 4.19 -3.75
CA ARG A 3 10.45 4.00 -4.72
C ARG A 3 9.26 3.35 -4.03
N ILE A 4 8.10 3.99 -4.13
CA ILE A 4 6.89 3.55 -3.43
C ILE A 4 5.79 3.30 -4.45
N VAL A 5 5.21 2.10 -4.41
CA VAL A 5 4.01 1.79 -5.19
C VAL A 5 2.79 2.14 -4.35
N VAL A 6 1.85 2.86 -4.95
CA VAL A 6 0.58 3.21 -4.32
C VAL A 6 -0.56 2.57 -5.12
N VAL A 7 -1.33 1.70 -4.48
CA VAL A 7 -2.46 1.01 -5.09
C VAL A 7 -3.76 1.57 -4.52
N ASP A 8 -4.54 2.25 -5.33
CA ASP A 8 -5.82 2.84 -4.92
C ASP A 8 -6.65 3.11 -6.19
N ASP A 9 -7.92 2.74 -6.17
CA ASP A 9 -8.83 2.99 -7.29
C ASP A 9 -9.28 4.45 -7.37
N SER A 10 -9.12 5.23 -6.31
CA SER A 10 -9.44 6.64 -6.27
C SER A 10 -8.31 7.49 -6.82
N LYS A 11 -8.55 8.18 -7.93
CA LYS A 11 -7.58 9.12 -8.51
C LYS A 11 -7.22 10.22 -7.52
N LEU A 12 -8.22 10.75 -6.81
CA LEU A 12 -7.99 11.80 -5.82
C LEU A 12 -7.07 11.31 -4.70
N MET A 13 -7.31 10.12 -4.17
CA MET A 13 -6.50 9.58 -3.11
C MET A 13 -5.06 9.32 -3.58
N ARG A 14 -4.89 8.76 -4.80
CA ARG A 14 -3.55 8.57 -5.34
C ARG A 14 -2.79 9.89 -5.47
N HIS A 15 -3.47 10.97 -5.90
CA HIS A 15 -2.85 12.29 -6.00
C HIS A 15 -2.43 12.82 -4.63
N ILE A 16 -3.27 12.64 -3.62
CA ILE A 16 -2.97 13.10 -2.27
C ILE A 16 -1.74 12.34 -1.72
N LEU A 17 -1.74 11.03 -1.85
CA LEU A 17 -0.63 10.20 -1.40
C LEU A 17 0.67 10.56 -2.12
N ARG A 18 0.60 10.68 -3.45
CA ARG A 18 1.75 11.09 -4.26
C ARG A 18 2.31 12.42 -3.81
N HIS A 19 1.45 13.40 -3.58
CA HIS A 19 1.88 14.73 -3.16
C HIS A 19 2.74 14.67 -1.89
N PHE A 20 2.23 14.01 -0.84
CA PHE A 20 2.98 13.92 0.40
C PHE A 20 4.25 13.10 0.28
N LEU A 21 4.21 12.01 -0.46
CA LEU A 21 5.39 11.15 -0.62
C LEU A 21 6.47 11.82 -1.46
N GLU A 22 6.10 12.50 -2.53
CA GLU A 22 7.06 13.24 -3.36
C GLU A 22 7.66 14.42 -2.61
N GLU A 23 6.88 15.12 -1.79
CA GLU A 23 7.42 16.18 -0.94
C GLU A 23 8.45 15.64 0.06
N ALA A 24 8.30 14.39 0.49
CA ALA A 24 9.25 13.74 1.37
C ALA A 24 10.48 13.18 0.63
N GLY A 25 10.55 13.36 -0.70
CA GLY A 25 11.70 12.98 -1.51
C GLY A 25 11.62 11.60 -2.14
N HIS A 26 10.45 10.97 -2.17
CA HIS A 26 10.28 9.64 -2.74
C HIS A 26 9.75 9.66 -4.17
N GLU A 27 10.05 8.61 -4.92
CA GLU A 27 9.41 8.36 -6.22
C GLU A 27 8.15 7.54 -5.99
N VAL A 28 7.08 7.86 -6.74
CA VAL A 28 5.79 7.17 -6.59
C VAL A 28 5.35 6.58 -7.93
N ASP A 29 4.99 5.29 -7.88
CA ASP A 29 4.39 4.57 -8.99
C ASP A 29 2.93 4.29 -8.61
N GLU A 30 1.98 4.81 -9.39
CA GLU A 30 0.56 4.69 -9.08
C GLU A 30 -0.08 3.54 -9.85
N TRP A 31 -0.80 2.68 -9.14
CA TRP A 31 -1.58 1.60 -9.73
C TRP A 31 -3.06 1.86 -9.44
N SER A 32 -3.83 2.20 -10.48
CA SER A 32 -5.26 2.51 -10.34
C SER A 32 -6.12 1.25 -10.30
N GLU A 33 -5.72 0.24 -11.05
CA GLU A 33 -6.40 -1.05 -11.10
C GLU A 33 -5.36 -2.15 -11.08
N VAL A 34 -5.68 -3.24 -10.41
CA VAL A 34 -4.79 -4.38 -10.34
C VAL A 34 -5.62 -5.65 -10.20
N SER A 35 -5.20 -6.71 -10.90
CA SER A 35 -5.72 -8.04 -10.63
C SER A 35 -4.66 -8.86 -9.92
N ALA A 36 -5.10 -9.82 -9.11
CA ALA A 36 -4.20 -10.61 -8.27
C ALA A 36 -3.07 -11.25 -9.07
N SER A 37 -3.38 -11.78 -10.24
CA SER A 37 -2.40 -12.46 -11.09
C SER A 37 -1.31 -11.55 -11.66
N GLU A 38 -1.56 -10.25 -11.74
CA GLU A 38 -0.60 -9.27 -12.27
C GLU A 38 0.41 -8.78 -11.23
N ILE A 39 0.10 -8.95 -9.95
CA ILE A 39 0.90 -8.34 -8.89
C ILE A 39 2.36 -8.78 -8.91
N PRO A 40 2.70 -10.07 -9.03
CA PRO A 40 4.10 -10.47 -9.06
C PRO A 40 4.90 -9.82 -10.17
N ALA A 41 4.37 -9.80 -11.40
CA ALA A 41 5.06 -9.22 -12.54
C ALA A 41 5.19 -7.69 -12.40
N ARG A 42 4.17 -7.02 -11.91
CA ARG A 42 4.21 -5.57 -11.69
C ARG A 42 5.21 -5.18 -10.61
N LEU A 43 5.31 -5.97 -9.54
CA LEU A 43 6.31 -5.73 -8.51
C LEU A 43 7.73 -5.95 -9.04
N ALA A 44 7.93 -6.97 -9.86
CA ALA A 44 9.23 -7.22 -10.47
C ALA A 44 9.64 -6.06 -11.37
N ALA A 45 8.70 -5.52 -12.16
CA ALA A 45 8.97 -4.41 -13.07
C ALA A 45 9.23 -3.09 -12.32
N SER A 46 8.46 -2.81 -11.28
CA SER A 46 8.59 -1.56 -10.51
C SER A 46 9.71 -1.62 -9.48
N ALA A 47 9.98 -2.78 -8.91
CA ALA A 47 10.97 -2.99 -7.86
C ALA A 47 10.88 -1.97 -6.72
N PRO A 48 9.71 -1.84 -6.06
CA PRO A 48 9.54 -0.83 -5.02
C PRO A 48 10.24 -1.19 -3.72
N ASP A 49 10.50 -0.15 -2.92
CA ASP A 49 11.00 -0.29 -1.56
C ASP A 49 9.87 -0.39 -0.54
N LEU A 50 8.66 0.00 -0.93
CA LEU A 50 7.47 0.00 -0.09
C LEU A 50 6.23 -0.11 -0.97
N LEU A 51 5.27 -0.89 -0.52
CA LEU A 51 3.95 -0.98 -1.15
C LEU A 51 2.91 -0.40 -0.20
N ILE A 52 2.15 0.59 -0.69
CA ILE A 52 1.00 1.16 0.03
C ILE A 52 -0.24 0.77 -0.75
N THR A 53 -1.20 0.14 -0.10
CA THR A 53 -2.45 -0.24 -0.76
C THR A 53 -3.65 0.18 0.06
N ASP A 54 -4.71 0.65 -0.63
CA ASP A 54 -6.01 0.78 -0.02
C ASP A 54 -6.58 -0.62 0.23
N TYR A 55 -7.40 -0.77 1.25
CA TYR A 55 -8.06 -2.04 1.53
C TYR A 55 -9.30 -2.24 0.65
N GLN A 56 -10.16 -1.22 0.57
CA GLN A 56 -11.44 -1.32 -0.14
C GLN A 56 -11.29 -0.89 -1.59
N MET A 57 -11.20 -1.87 -2.49
CA MET A 57 -11.11 -1.65 -3.93
C MET A 57 -11.96 -2.68 -4.66
N PRO A 58 -12.63 -2.29 -5.77
CA PRO A 58 -13.40 -3.25 -6.57
C PRO A 58 -12.51 -4.34 -7.16
N GLY A 59 -12.97 -5.56 -7.11
CA GLY A 59 -12.32 -6.69 -7.77
C GLY A 59 -11.11 -7.28 -7.07
N CYS A 60 -10.30 -6.47 -6.41
CA CYS A 60 -9.10 -6.95 -5.73
C CYS A 60 -8.86 -6.06 -4.50
N ASN A 61 -9.25 -6.53 -3.32
CA ASN A 61 -9.07 -5.74 -2.11
C ASN A 61 -7.63 -5.78 -1.59
N GLY A 62 -7.34 -4.91 -0.61
CA GLY A 62 -5.99 -4.79 -0.05
C GLY A 62 -5.45 -6.05 0.60
N LEU A 63 -6.32 -6.92 1.11
CA LEU A 63 -5.90 -8.21 1.65
C LEU A 63 -5.30 -9.10 0.56
N THR A 64 -5.95 -9.15 -0.59
CA THR A 64 -5.47 -9.91 -1.75
C THR A 64 -4.15 -9.31 -2.26
N VAL A 65 -4.07 -7.99 -2.35
CA VAL A 65 -2.84 -7.31 -2.76
C VAL A 65 -1.71 -7.68 -1.80
N ALA A 66 -1.93 -7.58 -0.50
CA ALA A 66 -0.93 -7.90 0.51
C ALA A 66 -0.48 -9.35 0.42
N ARG A 67 -1.42 -10.29 0.25
CA ARG A 67 -1.11 -11.71 0.16
C ARG A 67 -0.24 -12.01 -1.06
N MET A 68 -0.61 -11.48 -2.22
CA MET A 68 0.15 -11.71 -3.45
C MET A 68 1.51 -11.04 -3.41
N ALA A 69 1.58 -9.83 -2.86
CA ALA A 69 2.84 -9.10 -2.72
C ALA A 69 3.79 -9.81 -1.75
N ARG A 70 3.29 -10.28 -0.62
CA ARG A 70 4.10 -11.00 0.36
C ARG A 70 4.65 -12.29 -0.21
N LYS A 71 3.85 -12.98 -1.01
CA LYS A 71 4.27 -14.21 -1.67
C LYS A 71 5.37 -13.95 -2.70
N ALA A 72 5.24 -12.86 -3.46
CA ALA A 72 6.23 -12.49 -4.49
C ALA A 72 7.50 -11.89 -3.88
N ARG A 73 7.36 -11.12 -2.82
CA ARG A 73 8.45 -10.39 -2.15
C ARG A 73 8.32 -10.53 -0.64
N PRO A 74 8.89 -11.58 -0.03
CA PRO A 74 8.74 -11.82 1.42
C PRO A 74 9.23 -10.71 2.33
N ASP A 75 10.19 -9.90 1.87
CA ASP A 75 10.78 -8.82 2.66
C ASP A 75 10.21 -7.43 2.37
N LEU A 76 9.26 -7.34 1.44
CA LEU A 76 8.72 -6.04 1.04
C LEU A 76 7.89 -5.44 2.18
N PRO A 77 8.18 -4.22 2.63
CA PRO A 77 7.29 -3.53 3.56
C PRO A 77 5.96 -3.23 2.89
N ILE A 78 4.86 -3.48 3.60
CA ILE A 78 3.51 -3.26 3.11
C ILE A 78 2.74 -2.44 4.13
N LEU A 79 2.19 -1.31 3.69
CA LEU A 79 1.31 -0.46 4.48
C LEU A 79 -0.09 -0.51 3.88
N VAL A 80 -1.08 -0.84 4.69
CA VAL A 80 -2.48 -0.90 4.25
C VAL A 80 -3.24 0.29 4.82
N LEU A 81 -4.00 0.97 3.97
CA LEU A 81 -4.86 2.09 4.37
C LEU A 81 -6.31 1.61 4.38
N THR A 82 -7.02 1.85 5.47
CA THR A 82 -8.40 1.40 5.59
C THR A 82 -9.22 2.28 6.51
N ALA A 83 -10.51 2.40 6.22
CA ALA A 83 -11.47 3.03 7.12
C ALA A 83 -12.08 2.02 8.10
N THR A 84 -11.87 0.72 7.89
CA THR A 84 -12.47 -0.29 8.73
C THR A 84 -11.75 -0.47 10.06
N HIS A 85 -12.54 -0.74 11.12
CA HIS A 85 -12.02 -1.15 12.41
C HIS A 85 -12.47 -2.58 12.75
N ASP A 86 -12.97 -3.32 11.76
CA ASP A 86 -13.41 -4.70 11.93
C ASP A 86 -12.23 -5.59 12.37
N PRO A 87 -12.30 -6.19 13.58
CA PRO A 87 -11.19 -7.03 14.06
C PRO A 87 -10.87 -8.21 13.16
N ALA A 88 -11.86 -8.75 12.45
CA ALA A 88 -11.62 -9.86 11.53
C ALA A 88 -10.75 -9.45 10.34
N VAL A 89 -11.00 -8.24 9.80
CA VAL A 89 -10.20 -7.71 8.70
C VAL A 89 -8.76 -7.42 9.18
N LEU A 90 -8.63 -6.77 10.32
CA LEU A 90 -7.31 -6.43 10.86
C LEU A 90 -6.50 -7.68 11.18
N GLU A 91 -7.13 -8.72 11.70
CA GLU A 91 -6.46 -9.99 11.96
C GLU A 91 -6.04 -10.69 10.67
N ALA A 92 -6.87 -10.65 9.63
CA ALA A 92 -6.53 -11.22 8.33
C ALA A 92 -5.31 -10.53 7.72
N LEU A 93 -5.24 -9.20 7.83
CA LEU A 93 -4.08 -8.42 7.38
C LEU A 93 -2.83 -8.77 8.17
N ARG A 94 -2.96 -8.91 9.49
CA ARG A 94 -1.83 -9.30 10.34
C ARG A 94 -1.27 -10.66 9.93
N LYS A 95 -2.13 -11.60 9.58
CA LYS A 95 -1.71 -12.93 9.13
C LYS A 95 -0.92 -12.89 7.82
N GLN A 96 -1.11 -11.86 7.00
CA GLN A 96 -0.32 -11.66 5.80
C GLN A 96 0.97 -10.88 6.06
N GLU A 97 1.27 -10.62 7.34
CA GLU A 97 2.49 -9.94 7.76
C GLU A 97 2.65 -8.55 7.15
N VAL A 98 1.54 -7.81 7.04
CA VAL A 98 1.63 -6.40 6.66
C VAL A 98 2.42 -5.65 7.72
N SER A 99 3.21 -4.66 7.30
CA SER A 99 4.10 -3.95 8.20
C SER A 99 3.34 -3.01 9.12
N ASP A 100 2.28 -2.38 8.61
CA ASP A 100 1.44 -1.49 9.40
C ASP A 100 0.09 -1.29 8.71
N VAL A 101 -0.88 -0.82 9.49
CA VAL A 101 -2.21 -0.44 9.01
C VAL A 101 -2.49 0.98 9.48
N LEU A 102 -2.82 1.87 8.54
CA LEU A 102 -3.12 3.26 8.83
C LEU A 102 -4.60 3.51 8.55
N HIS A 103 -5.31 4.07 9.54
CA HIS A 103 -6.74 4.27 9.43
C HIS A 103 -7.08 5.62 8.80
N LYS A 104 -8.08 5.60 7.92
CA LYS A 104 -8.65 6.82 7.31
C LYS A 104 -9.60 7.50 8.29
N PRO A 105 -9.74 8.83 8.23
CA PRO A 105 -9.15 9.80 7.31
C PRO A 105 -7.67 10.04 7.58
N LEU A 106 -6.90 10.26 6.51
CA LEU A 106 -5.47 10.46 6.61
C LEU A 106 -5.11 11.93 6.75
N LYS A 107 -4.13 12.19 7.63
CA LYS A 107 -3.43 13.46 7.67
C LYS A 107 -2.03 13.24 7.10
N GLY A 108 -1.48 14.22 6.38
CA GLY A 108 -0.19 14.08 5.72
C GLY A 108 0.94 13.69 6.66
N GLY A 109 0.95 14.25 7.88
CA GLY A 109 1.92 13.91 8.90
C GLY A 109 1.83 12.45 9.33
N ASP A 110 0.62 11.92 9.46
CA ASP A 110 0.42 10.52 9.85
C ASP A 110 0.98 9.57 8.80
N LEU A 111 0.79 9.88 7.52
CA LEU A 111 1.33 9.07 6.43
C LEU A 111 2.85 9.03 6.47
N ILE A 112 3.49 10.17 6.59
CA ILE A 112 4.96 10.26 6.59
C ILE A 112 5.54 9.58 7.81
N GLU A 113 4.92 9.72 8.98
CA GLU A 113 5.35 9.03 10.20
C GLU A 113 5.22 7.51 10.07
N ALA A 114 4.17 7.01 9.41
CA ALA A 114 3.98 5.59 9.20
C ALA A 114 4.97 5.01 8.19
N VAL A 115 5.31 5.79 7.17
CA VAL A 115 6.21 5.36 6.09
C VAL A 115 7.67 5.34 6.55
N ARG A 116 8.10 6.32 7.34
CA ARG A 116 9.51 6.48 7.73
C ARG A 116 10.15 5.22 8.32
N PRO A 117 9.54 4.54 9.31
CA PRO A 117 10.17 3.33 9.88
C PRO A 117 10.16 2.12 8.95
N LEU A 118 9.41 2.17 7.85
CA LEU A 118 9.31 1.07 6.89
C LEU A 118 10.36 1.14 5.78
N LEU A 119 11.10 2.24 5.73
CA LEU A 119 12.10 2.47 4.68
C LEU A 119 13.55 2.36 5.16
#